data_122eab0a6002043c4a3e6cd1b3c83dd7
#
_entry.id   122eab0a6002043c4a3e6cd1b3c83dd7
#
_cell.length_a   1.000
_cell.length_b   1.000
_cell.length_c   1.000
_cell.angle_alpha   90.00
_cell.angle_beta   90.00
_cell.angle_gamma   90.00
#
_symmetry.space_group_name_H-M   'P 1'
#
loop_
_entity.id
_entity.type
_entity.pdbx_description
1 polymer ?
#
loop_
_entity_poly.entity_id
_entity_poly.type
_entity_poly.pdbx_seq_one_letter_code
_entity_poly.pdbx_strand_id
1 'polypeptide(L)'
;YDHLGGCVAIQQIYPDAKIIANPLVRQINAKESARATMRKLNHEAAAAAGKPAIDRIDQLKIDYDLAPGETRQSVLGPITAISTPGHTRCSTSYYLPEDEMLILSETTGVIVDQHYAPCFVVSYAATVESFDRCAKFHAKRIIVPHYGLIEGHRAEEFLEKSRAASIGAAEFVLEHHAAGQSEEEILKEYADKYYYGLCDKAQPELAFFINTSTMINRVIKEAEQTATGKN
;
A
#
# COMPACT_ATOMS: atom_id res chain seq x y z
N TYR A 1 -9.51 -5.35 0.04
CA TYR A 1 -9.96 -6.63 0.59
C TYR A 1 -8.91 -7.24 1.52
N ASP A 2 -7.65 -7.18 1.18
CA ASP A 2 -6.50 -7.76 1.87
C ASP A 2 -6.03 -6.95 3.09
N HIS A 3 -6.44 -5.68 3.22
CA HIS A 3 -6.14 -4.84 4.38
C HIS A 3 -7.29 -4.76 5.40
N LEU A 4 -8.54 -4.95 4.99
CA LEU A 4 -9.72 -4.86 5.86
C LEU A 4 -10.44 -6.20 6.05
N GLY A 5 -10.32 -7.12 5.10
CA GLY A 5 -11.10 -8.35 5.06
C GLY A 5 -10.94 -9.25 6.29
N GLY A 6 -9.78 -9.22 6.94
CA GLY A 6 -9.50 -9.99 8.15
C GLY A 6 -10.04 -9.38 9.45
N CYS A 7 -10.40 -8.11 9.48
CA CYS A 7 -10.76 -7.41 10.72
C CYS A 7 -11.94 -8.06 11.47
N VAL A 8 -12.99 -8.47 10.74
CA VAL A 8 -14.17 -9.13 11.35
C VAL A 8 -13.80 -10.48 11.95
N ALA A 9 -12.94 -11.25 11.29
CA ALA A 9 -12.48 -12.54 11.82
C ALA A 9 -11.62 -12.35 13.09
N ILE A 10 -10.77 -11.32 13.11
CA ILE A 10 -9.99 -10.97 14.30
C ILE A 10 -10.89 -10.59 15.46
N GLN A 11 -11.94 -9.78 15.24
CA GLN A 11 -12.88 -9.43 16.31
C GLN A 11 -13.68 -10.63 16.84
N GLN A 12 -13.89 -11.67 16.05
CA GLN A 12 -14.54 -12.91 16.54
C GLN A 12 -13.61 -13.70 17.48
N ILE A 13 -12.30 -13.65 17.28
CA ILE A 13 -11.31 -14.29 18.13
C ILE A 13 -11.03 -13.43 19.37
N TYR A 14 -10.98 -12.11 19.18
CA TYR A 14 -10.71 -11.10 20.21
C TYR A 14 -11.87 -10.10 20.28
N PRO A 15 -12.97 -10.41 21.00
CA PRO A 15 -14.19 -9.59 20.99
C PRO A 15 -13.98 -8.14 21.51
N ASP A 16 -12.98 -7.95 22.34
CA ASP A 16 -12.63 -6.63 22.89
C ASP A 16 -11.73 -5.80 21.96
N ALA A 17 -11.21 -6.40 20.89
CA ALA A 17 -10.38 -5.70 19.92
C ALA A 17 -11.19 -4.61 19.21
N LYS A 18 -10.62 -3.40 19.13
CA LYS A 18 -11.23 -2.24 18.48
C LYS A 18 -10.59 -1.98 17.13
N ILE A 19 -11.42 -1.71 16.13
CA ILE A 19 -10.96 -1.34 14.81
C ILE A 19 -10.84 0.18 14.76
N ILE A 20 -9.62 0.65 14.53
CA ILE A 20 -9.29 2.07 14.33
C ILE A 20 -8.92 2.26 12.86
N ALA A 21 -9.48 3.28 12.21
CA ALA A 21 -9.20 3.54 10.80
C ALA A 21 -9.29 5.03 10.47
N ASN A 22 -8.71 5.40 9.33
CA ASN A 22 -8.93 6.72 8.74
C ASN A 22 -10.43 6.95 8.48
N PRO A 23 -10.98 8.14 8.77
CA PRO A 23 -12.39 8.45 8.51
C PRO A 23 -12.88 8.14 7.09
N LEU A 24 -12.01 8.29 6.08
CA LEU A 24 -12.32 7.94 4.69
C LEU A 24 -12.65 6.46 4.50
N VAL A 25 -12.06 5.57 5.32
CA VAL A 25 -12.35 4.11 5.25
C VAL A 25 -13.82 3.86 5.56
N ARG A 26 -14.36 4.53 6.57
CA ARG A 26 -15.80 4.44 6.90
C ARG A 26 -16.68 4.91 5.74
N GLN A 27 -16.32 6.04 5.12
CA GLN A 27 -17.06 6.58 3.97
C GLN A 27 -16.99 5.66 2.74
N ILE A 28 -15.83 5.07 2.48
CA ILE A 28 -15.64 4.13 1.37
C ILE A 28 -16.42 2.84 1.64
N ASN A 29 -16.29 2.28 2.85
CA ASN A 29 -16.98 1.03 3.21
C ASN A 29 -18.50 1.18 3.27
N ALA A 30 -19.04 2.40 3.43
CA ALA A 30 -20.48 2.66 3.33
C ALA A 30 -21.02 2.49 1.90
N LYS A 31 -20.17 2.53 0.87
CA LYS A 31 -20.57 2.41 -0.54
C LYS A 31 -20.66 0.94 -0.93
N GLU A 32 -21.81 0.52 -1.44
CA GLU A 32 -22.02 -0.86 -1.93
C GLU A 32 -21.04 -1.20 -3.06
N SER A 33 -20.77 -0.27 -3.99
CA SER A 33 -19.82 -0.50 -5.07
C SER A 33 -18.41 -0.82 -4.56
N ALA A 34 -17.96 -0.19 -3.47
CA ALA A 34 -16.66 -0.47 -2.89
C ALA A 34 -16.64 -1.86 -2.23
N ARG A 35 -17.68 -2.22 -1.47
CA ARG A 35 -17.80 -3.56 -0.88
C ARG A 35 -17.89 -4.65 -1.95
N ALA A 36 -18.67 -4.42 -3.01
CA ALA A 36 -18.76 -5.35 -4.13
C ALA A 36 -17.40 -5.60 -4.80
N THR A 37 -16.61 -4.55 -4.98
CA THR A 37 -15.23 -4.67 -5.50
C THR A 37 -14.34 -5.48 -4.55
N MET A 38 -14.39 -5.19 -3.24
CA MET A 38 -13.63 -5.95 -2.25
C MET A 38 -14.03 -7.42 -2.21
N ARG A 39 -15.34 -7.73 -2.27
CA ARG A 39 -15.83 -9.12 -2.37
C ARG A 39 -15.29 -9.82 -3.61
N LYS A 40 -15.39 -9.18 -4.76
CA LYS A 40 -14.88 -9.74 -6.02
C LYS A 40 -13.40 -10.08 -5.92
N LEU A 41 -12.57 -9.15 -5.49
CA LEU A 41 -11.13 -9.35 -5.35
C LEU A 41 -10.79 -10.45 -4.33
N ASN A 42 -11.52 -10.51 -3.21
CA ASN A 42 -11.37 -11.57 -2.21
C ASN A 42 -11.69 -12.95 -2.79
N HIS A 43 -12.75 -13.08 -3.59
CA HIS A 43 -13.11 -14.32 -4.26
C HIS A 43 -12.06 -14.76 -5.29
N GLU A 44 -11.54 -13.81 -6.08
CA GLU A 44 -10.48 -14.07 -7.06
C GLU A 44 -9.18 -14.55 -6.37
N ALA A 45 -8.76 -13.88 -5.30
CA ALA A 45 -7.59 -14.25 -4.52
C ALA A 45 -7.76 -15.63 -3.85
N ALA A 46 -8.93 -15.91 -3.29
CA ALA A 46 -9.23 -17.19 -2.67
C ALA A 46 -9.22 -18.32 -3.71
N ALA A 47 -9.81 -18.10 -4.87
CA ALA A 47 -9.82 -19.07 -5.98
C ALA A 47 -8.40 -19.36 -6.48
N ALA A 48 -7.56 -18.34 -6.65
CA ALA A 48 -6.15 -18.48 -7.03
C ALA A 48 -5.36 -19.29 -5.99
N ALA A 49 -5.70 -19.13 -4.70
CA ALA A 49 -5.09 -19.90 -3.61
C ALA A 49 -5.69 -21.31 -3.41
N GLY A 50 -6.69 -21.72 -4.20
CA GLY A 50 -7.39 -22.99 -4.04
C GLY A 50 -8.16 -23.10 -2.72
N LYS A 51 -8.63 -21.98 -2.16
CA LYS A 51 -9.32 -21.89 -0.87
C LYS A 51 -10.73 -21.31 -1.03
N PRO A 52 -11.66 -21.64 -0.12
CA PRO A 52 -12.97 -20.99 -0.11
C PRO A 52 -12.82 -19.52 0.27
N ALA A 53 -13.54 -18.64 -0.43
CA ALA A 53 -13.62 -17.23 -0.05
C ALA A 53 -14.42 -17.08 1.26
N ILE A 54 -13.84 -16.36 2.22
CA ILE A 54 -14.53 -15.93 3.45
C ILE A 54 -14.81 -14.45 3.32
N ASP A 55 -16.08 -14.10 3.12
CA ASP A 55 -16.48 -12.75 2.84
C ASP A 55 -17.32 -12.17 3.98
N ARG A 56 -16.74 -11.25 4.72
CA ARG A 56 -17.35 -10.61 5.90
C ARG A 56 -17.27 -9.10 5.86
N ILE A 57 -16.89 -8.52 4.71
CA ILE A 57 -16.68 -7.06 4.61
C ILE A 57 -17.95 -6.27 4.95
N ASP A 58 -19.13 -6.83 4.70
CA ASP A 58 -20.42 -6.21 5.05
C ASP A 58 -20.65 -6.12 6.57
N GLN A 59 -19.93 -6.94 7.36
CA GLN A 59 -19.99 -6.95 8.82
C GLN A 59 -18.94 -6.04 9.45
N LEU A 60 -18.04 -5.43 8.65
CA LEU A 60 -16.99 -4.57 9.15
C LEU A 60 -17.57 -3.35 9.86
N LYS A 61 -17.26 -3.21 11.14
CA LYS A 61 -17.65 -2.10 11.97
C LYS A 61 -16.40 -1.41 12.52
N ILE A 62 -16.15 -0.19 12.05
CA ILE A 62 -15.06 0.64 12.55
C ILE A 62 -15.49 1.25 13.87
N ASP A 63 -14.77 0.99 14.95
CA ASP A 63 -15.07 1.50 16.29
C ASP A 63 -14.69 2.95 16.43
N TYR A 64 -13.49 3.32 15.93
CA TYR A 64 -12.95 4.67 16.07
C TYR A 64 -12.39 5.19 14.77
N ASP A 65 -12.69 6.43 14.47
CA ASP A 65 -11.98 7.20 13.46
C ASP A 65 -10.70 7.77 14.09
N LEU A 66 -9.62 7.74 13.35
CA LEU A 66 -8.35 8.37 13.69
C LEU A 66 -7.84 9.09 12.44
N ALA A 67 -8.01 10.40 12.40
CA ALA A 67 -7.62 11.19 11.26
C ALA A 67 -6.09 11.37 11.21
N PRO A 68 -5.51 11.54 10.01
CA PRO A 68 -4.09 11.82 9.89
C PRO A 68 -3.65 13.01 10.75
N GLY A 69 -2.57 12.83 11.51
CA GLY A 69 -2.04 13.79 12.47
C GLY A 69 -2.62 13.64 13.88
N GLU A 70 -3.70 12.89 14.06
CA GLU A 70 -4.24 12.63 15.39
C GLU A 70 -3.49 11.50 16.10
N THR A 71 -3.49 11.58 17.44
CA THR A 71 -2.96 10.56 18.33
C THR A 71 -4.06 10.06 19.26
N ARG A 72 -4.14 8.73 19.44
CA ARG A 72 -5.10 8.08 20.32
C ARG A 72 -4.36 7.15 21.29
N GLN A 73 -4.78 7.15 22.56
CA GLN A 73 -4.32 6.17 23.53
C GLN A 73 -4.91 4.79 23.27
N SER A 74 -4.06 3.78 23.35
CA SER A 74 -4.40 2.37 23.25
C SER A 74 -3.74 1.58 24.38
N VAL A 75 -3.97 0.27 24.41
CA VAL A 75 -3.27 -0.65 25.33
C VAL A 75 -1.77 -0.77 25.04
N LEU A 76 -1.34 -0.36 23.86
CA LEU A 76 0.07 -0.31 23.43
C LEU A 76 0.68 1.10 23.57
N GLY A 77 0.06 1.98 24.37
CA GLY A 77 0.42 3.39 24.44
C GLY A 77 -0.21 4.23 23.33
N PRO A 78 0.33 5.43 23.08
CA PRO A 78 -0.19 6.33 22.04
C PRO A 78 0.06 5.79 20.64
N ILE A 79 -0.94 5.91 19.76
CA ILE A 79 -0.86 5.59 18.32
C ILE A 79 -1.12 6.87 17.54
N THR A 80 -0.19 7.30 16.72
CA THR A 80 -0.32 8.48 15.84
C THR A 80 -0.59 8.05 14.41
N ALA A 81 -1.66 8.55 13.79
CA ALA A 81 -1.96 8.32 12.38
C ALA A 81 -1.15 9.25 11.47
N ILE A 82 -0.57 8.69 10.41
CA ILE A 82 0.23 9.39 9.42
C ILE A 82 -0.46 9.25 8.07
N SER A 83 -0.75 10.38 7.40
CA SER A 83 -1.29 10.36 6.04
C SER A 83 -0.27 9.78 5.07
N THR A 84 -0.60 8.67 4.44
CA THR A 84 0.28 8.01 3.45
C THR A 84 -0.49 7.64 2.17
N PRO A 85 -1.16 8.62 1.50
CA PRO A 85 -1.83 8.35 0.23
C PRO A 85 -0.81 8.03 -0.87
N GLY A 86 -1.26 7.27 -1.87
CA GLY A 86 -0.44 6.83 -3.01
C GLY A 86 -0.88 5.49 -3.55
N HIS A 87 -1.00 4.46 -2.71
CA HIS A 87 -1.64 3.19 -3.04
C HIS A 87 -3.17 3.33 -3.02
N THR A 88 -3.72 3.88 -1.93
CA THR A 88 -5.10 4.34 -1.87
C THR A 88 -5.17 5.78 -1.35
N ARG A 89 -6.32 6.44 -1.54
CA ARG A 89 -6.55 7.79 -0.99
C ARG A 89 -6.64 7.81 0.53
N CYS A 90 -7.05 6.69 1.13
CA CYS A 90 -7.21 6.54 2.59
C CYS A 90 -6.06 5.80 3.25
N SER A 91 -4.99 5.48 2.51
CA SER A 91 -3.81 4.83 3.08
C SER A 91 -3.26 5.63 4.25
N THR A 92 -3.06 4.94 5.36
CA THR A 92 -2.62 5.52 6.62
C THR A 92 -1.59 4.59 7.23
N SER A 93 -0.46 5.14 7.61
CA SER A 93 0.55 4.48 8.44
C SER A 93 0.38 4.91 9.89
N TYR A 94 0.91 4.14 10.82
CA TYR A 94 0.78 4.44 12.25
C TYR A 94 2.14 4.42 12.90
N TYR A 95 2.35 5.37 13.82
CA TYR A 95 3.55 5.42 14.65
C TYR A 95 3.20 5.13 16.11
N LEU A 96 3.95 4.21 16.71
CA LEU A 96 3.90 3.82 18.12
C LEU A 96 5.20 4.29 18.78
N PRO A 97 5.19 5.42 19.49
CA PRO A 97 6.43 6.02 20.03
C PRO A 97 7.08 5.19 21.12
N GLU A 98 6.32 4.49 21.95
CA GLU A 98 6.87 3.65 23.02
C GLU A 98 7.69 2.46 22.49
N ASP A 99 7.34 2.00 21.28
CA ASP A 99 8.03 0.92 20.58
C ASP A 99 9.03 1.43 19.55
N GLU A 100 9.12 2.74 19.31
CA GLU A 100 9.83 3.35 18.19
C GLU A 100 9.47 2.67 16.84
N MET A 101 8.18 2.35 16.66
CA MET A 101 7.69 1.49 15.59
C MET A 101 6.79 2.24 14.60
N LEU A 102 7.02 2.02 13.30
CA LEU A 102 6.10 2.36 12.22
C LEU A 102 5.36 1.11 11.74
N ILE A 103 4.04 1.18 11.66
CA ILE A 103 3.20 0.24 10.91
C ILE A 103 2.88 0.94 9.59
N LEU A 104 3.45 0.47 8.51
CA LEU A 104 3.37 1.13 7.23
C LEU A 104 2.14 0.70 6.42
N SER A 105 1.64 1.62 5.60
CA SER A 105 0.74 1.29 4.50
C SER A 105 1.52 0.85 3.27
N GLU A 106 0.88 0.18 2.35
CA GLU A 106 1.47 -0.31 1.11
C GLU A 106 2.01 0.81 0.19
N THR A 107 1.56 2.05 0.40
CA THR A 107 2.08 3.22 -0.32
C THR A 107 3.60 3.35 -0.23
N THR A 108 4.19 2.98 0.90
CA THR A 108 5.65 3.03 1.10
C THR A 108 6.37 1.79 0.60
N GLY A 109 5.73 1.03 -0.31
CA GLY A 109 6.28 -0.16 -0.91
C GLY A 109 6.22 -1.39 -0.01
N VAL A 110 6.53 -2.51 -0.60
CA VAL A 110 6.60 -3.83 0.06
C VAL A 110 7.95 -4.49 -0.21
N ILE A 111 8.27 -5.51 0.58
CA ILE A 111 9.41 -6.38 0.31
C ILE A 111 8.86 -7.67 -0.28
N VAL A 112 9.32 -8.01 -1.49
CA VAL A 112 9.05 -9.29 -2.12
C VAL A 112 10.37 -10.03 -2.25
N ASP A 113 10.52 -11.11 -1.51
CA ASP A 113 11.79 -11.81 -1.31
C ASP A 113 12.85 -10.86 -0.72
N GLN A 114 13.77 -10.35 -1.53
CA GLN A 114 14.78 -9.37 -1.10
C GLN A 114 14.65 -8.03 -1.87
N HIS A 115 13.63 -7.90 -2.70
CA HIS A 115 13.42 -6.74 -3.57
C HIS A 115 12.41 -5.77 -2.97
N TYR A 116 12.70 -4.48 -3.10
CA TYR A 116 11.78 -3.40 -2.74
C TYR A 116 10.86 -3.15 -3.93
N ALA A 117 9.59 -3.51 -3.78
CA ALA A 117 8.59 -3.37 -4.83
C ALA A 117 7.72 -2.13 -4.59
N PRO A 118 7.66 -1.18 -5.54
CA PRO A 118 6.76 -0.05 -5.48
C PRO A 118 5.30 -0.48 -5.52
N CYS A 119 4.43 0.22 -4.77
CA CYS A 119 3.02 -0.15 -4.64
C CYS A 119 2.10 1.07 -4.70
N PHE A 120 2.34 2.00 -5.63
CA PHE A 120 1.47 3.17 -5.82
C PHE A 120 0.60 3.03 -7.07
N VAL A 121 -0.69 3.28 -6.93
CA VAL A 121 -1.66 3.17 -8.02
C VAL A 121 -2.58 4.39 -8.13
N VAL A 122 -2.58 5.26 -7.12
CA VAL A 122 -3.43 6.47 -7.09
C VAL A 122 -2.63 7.72 -7.41
N SER A 123 -1.41 7.86 -6.87
CA SER A 123 -0.55 9.03 -7.12
C SER A 123 0.91 8.72 -6.81
N TYR A 124 1.79 9.00 -7.77
CA TYR A 124 3.24 8.95 -7.59
C TYR A 124 3.73 10.08 -6.69
N ALA A 125 3.29 11.32 -6.96
CA ALA A 125 3.69 12.49 -6.17
C ALA A 125 3.32 12.33 -4.69
N ALA A 126 2.08 11.91 -4.40
CA ALA A 126 1.65 11.66 -3.03
C ALA A 126 2.43 10.52 -2.36
N THR A 127 2.90 9.54 -3.13
CA THR A 127 3.74 8.45 -2.63
C THR A 127 5.10 8.97 -2.17
N VAL A 128 5.77 9.80 -2.98
CA VAL A 128 7.05 10.41 -2.59
C VAL A 128 6.90 11.22 -1.30
N GLU A 129 5.87 12.05 -1.20
CA GLU A 129 5.58 12.80 0.03
C GLU A 129 5.26 11.89 1.23
N SER A 130 4.67 10.72 1.00
CA SER A 130 4.34 9.76 2.05
C SER A 130 5.59 9.14 2.66
N PHE A 131 6.62 8.86 1.85
CA PHE A 131 7.94 8.47 2.36
C PHE A 131 8.55 9.55 3.24
N ASP A 132 8.52 10.82 2.78
CA ASP A 132 9.08 11.95 3.51
C ASP A 132 8.36 12.19 4.85
N ARG A 133 7.03 11.92 4.91
CA ARG A 133 6.25 11.97 6.15
C ARG A 133 6.66 10.87 7.14
N CYS A 134 6.82 9.63 6.66
CA CYS A 134 7.21 8.50 7.50
C CYS A 134 8.65 8.61 8.00
N ALA A 135 9.57 9.09 7.17
CA ALA A 135 10.98 9.23 7.53
C ALA A 135 11.23 10.15 8.74
N LYS A 136 10.35 11.14 8.98
CA LYS A 136 10.46 12.07 10.13
C LYS A 136 10.39 11.39 11.50
N PHE A 137 9.87 10.18 11.56
CA PHE A 137 9.71 9.46 12.83
C PHE A 137 10.94 8.68 13.26
N HIS A 138 11.94 8.51 12.37
CA HIS A 138 13.21 7.81 12.67
C HIS A 138 13.00 6.47 13.40
N ALA A 139 12.00 5.70 12.97
CA ALA A 139 11.60 4.47 13.64
C ALA A 139 12.70 3.40 13.55
N LYS A 140 12.90 2.67 14.65
CA LYS A 140 13.85 1.56 14.74
C LYS A 140 13.24 0.22 14.36
N ARG A 141 11.90 0.15 14.32
CA ARG A 141 11.11 -1.01 13.95
C ARG A 141 10.08 -0.62 12.91
N ILE A 142 9.92 -1.45 11.92
CA ILE A 142 8.94 -1.21 10.86
C ILE A 142 8.17 -2.50 10.60
N ILE A 143 6.84 -2.43 10.62
CA ILE A 143 5.98 -3.47 10.08
C ILE A 143 5.67 -3.09 8.64
N VAL A 144 6.20 -3.89 7.71
CA VAL A 144 6.00 -3.76 6.28
C VAL A 144 4.80 -4.62 5.87
N PRO A 145 3.82 -4.08 5.12
CA PRO A 145 2.69 -4.87 4.60
C PRO A 145 3.16 -6.09 3.82
N HIS A 146 2.44 -7.21 3.97
CA HIS A 146 2.70 -8.50 3.31
C HIS A 146 4.06 -9.15 3.62
N TYR A 147 4.90 -8.51 4.43
CA TYR A 147 6.23 -9.01 4.77
C TYR A 147 6.40 -9.30 6.28
N GLY A 148 6.06 -8.32 7.13
CA GLY A 148 6.19 -8.44 8.58
C GLY A 148 7.15 -7.43 9.21
N LEU A 149 7.67 -7.76 10.39
CA LEU A 149 8.54 -6.90 11.18
C LEU A 149 9.99 -6.91 10.64
N ILE A 150 10.55 -5.74 10.48
CA ILE A 150 11.99 -5.49 10.27
C ILE A 150 12.52 -4.57 11.37
N GLU A 151 13.77 -4.78 11.78
CA GLU A 151 14.41 -4.06 12.90
C GLU A 151 15.87 -3.72 12.55
N GLY A 152 16.45 -2.83 13.39
CA GLY A 152 17.84 -2.42 13.27
C GLY A 152 18.17 -1.80 11.92
N HIS A 153 19.31 -2.12 11.36
CA HIS A 153 19.79 -1.55 10.10
C HIS A 153 18.82 -1.71 8.92
N ARG A 154 18.09 -2.83 8.85
CA ARG A 154 17.07 -3.01 7.80
C ARG A 154 15.91 -2.02 7.92
N ALA A 155 15.50 -1.67 9.15
CA ALA A 155 14.45 -0.67 9.37
C ALA A 155 14.95 0.74 9.04
N GLU A 156 16.19 1.06 9.41
CA GLU A 156 16.82 2.37 9.14
C GLU A 156 16.90 2.63 7.62
N GLU A 157 17.25 1.62 6.82
CA GLU A 157 17.43 1.74 5.38
C GLU A 157 16.13 1.56 4.57
N PHE A 158 15.08 0.98 5.17
CA PHE A 158 13.89 0.56 4.43
C PHE A 158 13.25 1.69 3.65
N LEU A 159 12.94 2.80 4.33
CA LEU A 159 12.24 3.93 3.69
C LEU A 159 13.07 4.56 2.58
N GLU A 160 14.39 4.66 2.76
CA GLU A 160 15.29 5.19 1.73
C GLU A 160 15.32 4.28 0.50
N LYS A 161 15.56 2.97 0.70
CA LYS A 161 15.64 1.99 -0.39
C LYS A 161 14.32 1.82 -1.13
N SER A 162 13.21 1.77 -0.39
CA SER A 162 11.89 1.65 -0.98
C SER A 162 11.47 2.93 -1.74
N ARG A 163 11.83 4.11 -1.21
CA ARG A 163 11.66 5.38 -1.91
C ARG A 163 12.48 5.42 -3.21
N ALA A 164 13.74 5.00 -3.17
CA ALA A 164 14.59 4.92 -4.35
C ALA A 164 14.02 3.94 -5.40
N ALA A 165 13.50 2.79 -4.98
CA ALA A 165 12.82 1.86 -5.86
C ALA A 165 11.58 2.48 -6.52
N SER A 166 10.77 3.25 -5.77
CA SER A 166 9.59 3.94 -6.30
C SER A 166 9.97 5.05 -7.31
N ILE A 167 11.04 5.79 -7.05
CA ILE A 167 11.57 6.78 -7.98
C ILE A 167 12.10 6.10 -9.24
N GLY A 168 12.93 5.07 -9.10
CA GLY A 168 13.50 4.32 -10.23
C GLY A 168 12.43 3.66 -11.11
N ALA A 169 11.32 3.22 -10.52
CA ALA A 169 10.18 2.72 -11.27
C ALA A 169 9.50 3.82 -12.11
N ALA A 170 9.32 5.01 -11.54
CA ALA A 170 8.75 6.13 -12.27
C ALA A 170 9.70 6.64 -13.37
N GLU A 171 10.99 6.74 -13.10
CA GLU A 171 12.02 7.11 -14.08
C GLU A 171 12.04 6.13 -15.25
N PHE A 172 12.00 4.82 -14.98
CA PHE A 172 11.92 3.78 -16.01
C PHE A 172 10.70 4.00 -16.91
N VAL A 173 9.52 4.23 -16.34
CA VAL A 173 8.30 4.46 -17.11
C VAL A 173 8.42 5.71 -17.98
N LEU A 174 8.93 6.81 -17.45
CA LEU A 174 9.06 8.08 -18.17
C LEU A 174 10.10 8.01 -19.29
N GLU A 175 11.21 7.31 -19.08
CA GLU A 175 12.25 7.11 -20.10
C GLU A 175 11.67 6.35 -21.31
N HIS A 176 10.97 5.24 -21.07
CA HIS A 176 10.39 4.42 -22.12
C HIS A 176 9.23 5.12 -22.84
N HIS A 177 8.41 5.85 -22.09
CA HIS A 177 7.35 6.69 -22.65
C HIS A 177 7.91 7.80 -23.55
N ALA A 178 8.98 8.48 -23.13
CA ALA A 178 9.65 9.50 -23.94
C ALA A 178 10.31 8.92 -25.19
N ALA A 179 10.69 7.65 -25.19
CA ALA A 179 11.16 6.92 -26.35
C ALA A 179 10.04 6.51 -27.33
N GLY A 180 8.78 6.82 -27.01
CA GLY A 180 7.59 6.57 -27.84
C GLY A 180 6.99 5.17 -27.69
N GLN A 181 7.36 4.43 -26.66
CA GLN A 181 6.78 3.12 -26.38
C GLN A 181 5.34 3.24 -25.86
N SER A 182 4.50 2.29 -26.21
CA SER A 182 3.17 2.14 -25.66
C SER A 182 3.18 1.65 -24.21
N GLU A 183 2.09 1.89 -23.47
CA GLU A 183 1.94 1.39 -22.09
C GLU A 183 2.10 -0.15 -22.02
N GLU A 184 1.68 -0.89 -23.05
CA GLU A 184 1.81 -2.34 -23.13
C GLU A 184 3.28 -2.78 -23.28
N GLU A 185 4.05 -2.11 -24.15
CA GLU A 185 5.48 -2.35 -24.31
C GLU A 185 6.25 -2.05 -23.02
N ILE A 186 5.95 -0.90 -22.39
CA ILE A 186 6.54 -0.52 -21.08
C ILE A 186 6.22 -1.57 -20.03
N LEU A 187 4.97 -2.03 -19.95
CA LEU A 187 4.55 -3.05 -18.97
C LEU A 187 5.33 -4.36 -19.16
N LYS A 188 5.52 -4.79 -20.41
CA LYS A 188 6.29 -5.99 -20.71
C LYS A 188 7.75 -5.86 -20.27
N GLU A 189 8.41 -4.77 -20.65
CA GLU A 189 9.82 -4.55 -20.28
C GLU A 189 10.00 -4.34 -18.77
N TYR A 190 9.02 -3.72 -18.11
CA TYR A 190 8.98 -3.60 -16.67
C TYR A 190 8.88 -4.98 -16.00
N ALA A 191 8.03 -5.87 -16.52
CA ALA A 191 7.89 -7.23 -16.02
C ALA A 191 9.18 -8.05 -16.23
N ASP A 192 9.81 -7.93 -17.39
CA ASP A 192 11.10 -8.59 -17.68
C ASP A 192 12.20 -8.13 -16.71
N LYS A 193 12.18 -6.87 -16.29
CA LYS A 193 13.18 -6.29 -15.38
C LYS A 193 12.90 -6.52 -13.90
N TYR A 194 11.63 -6.48 -13.46
CA TYR A 194 11.29 -6.37 -12.05
C TYR A 194 10.38 -7.51 -11.53
N TYR A 195 9.89 -8.39 -12.41
CA TYR A 195 9.02 -9.47 -12.00
C TYR A 195 9.64 -10.85 -12.21
N TYR A 196 9.91 -11.22 -13.48
CA TYR A 196 10.38 -12.57 -13.80
C TYR A 196 11.76 -12.86 -13.24
N GLY A 197 11.84 -13.98 -12.48
CA GLY A 197 13.07 -14.40 -11.80
C GLY A 197 13.40 -13.61 -10.52
N LEU A 198 12.58 -12.59 -10.15
CA LEU A 198 12.76 -11.77 -8.95
C LEU A 198 11.60 -11.95 -7.97
N CYS A 199 10.38 -11.66 -8.41
CA CYS A 199 9.19 -11.63 -7.57
C CYS A 199 8.14 -12.67 -7.94
N ASP A 200 8.28 -13.34 -9.08
CA ASP A 200 7.31 -14.26 -9.69
C ASP A 200 6.91 -15.45 -8.80
N LYS A 201 7.78 -15.84 -7.87
CA LYS A 201 7.49 -16.93 -6.91
C LYS A 201 6.71 -16.46 -5.67
N ALA A 202 6.75 -15.18 -5.35
CA ALA A 202 6.19 -14.64 -4.12
C ALA A 202 4.99 -13.72 -4.36
N GLN A 203 4.90 -13.10 -5.54
CA GLN A 203 3.80 -12.21 -5.92
C GLN A 203 2.97 -12.84 -7.03
N PRO A 204 1.63 -12.98 -6.87
CA PRO A 204 0.76 -13.47 -7.93
C PRO A 204 0.84 -12.60 -9.20
N GLU A 205 1.01 -13.24 -10.35
CA GLU A 205 1.18 -12.58 -11.64
C GLU A 205 0.05 -11.58 -11.94
N LEU A 206 -1.19 -11.99 -11.74
CA LEU A 206 -2.37 -11.14 -11.96
C LEU A 206 -2.28 -9.85 -11.13
N ALA A 207 -1.91 -9.95 -9.85
CA ALA A 207 -1.79 -8.78 -8.97
C ALA A 207 -0.66 -7.85 -9.42
N PHE A 208 0.49 -8.43 -9.84
CA PHE A 208 1.59 -7.65 -10.38
C PHE A 208 1.16 -6.86 -11.62
N PHE A 209 0.57 -7.52 -12.61
CA PHE A 209 0.20 -6.86 -13.87
C PHE A 209 -0.87 -5.80 -13.72
N ILE A 210 -1.89 -6.03 -12.88
CA ILE A 210 -2.94 -5.03 -12.59
C ILE A 210 -2.32 -3.78 -11.92
N ASN A 211 -1.52 -3.98 -10.89
CA ASN A 211 -0.92 -2.87 -10.15
C ASN A 211 0.10 -2.11 -11.01
N THR A 212 0.96 -2.82 -11.74
CA THR A 212 1.98 -2.21 -12.59
C THR A 212 1.39 -1.45 -13.76
N SER A 213 0.39 -1.99 -14.44
CA SER A 213 -0.33 -1.27 -15.51
C SER A 213 -0.95 0.03 -14.97
N THR A 214 -1.59 -0.02 -13.80
CA THR A 214 -2.16 1.16 -13.16
C THR A 214 -1.08 2.18 -12.77
N MET A 215 0.06 1.71 -12.26
CA MET A 215 1.21 2.53 -11.90
C MET A 215 1.79 3.25 -13.12
N ILE A 216 2.02 2.55 -14.23
CA ILE A 216 2.53 3.11 -15.49
C ILE A 216 1.62 4.25 -15.97
N ASN A 217 0.32 3.96 -16.09
CA ASN A 217 -0.67 4.95 -16.51
C ASN A 217 -0.69 6.18 -15.58
N ARG A 218 -0.51 5.96 -14.26
CA ARG A 218 -0.49 7.05 -13.29
C ARG A 218 0.73 7.94 -13.44
N VAL A 219 1.91 7.36 -13.59
CA VAL A 219 3.16 8.10 -13.79
C VAL A 219 3.10 8.97 -15.04
N ILE A 220 2.67 8.41 -16.16
CA ILE A 220 2.53 9.14 -17.43
C ILE A 220 1.56 10.31 -17.28
N LYS A 221 0.37 10.08 -16.72
CA LYS A 221 -0.64 11.14 -16.54
C LYS A 221 -0.18 12.27 -15.63
N GLU A 222 0.51 11.97 -14.54
CA GLU A 222 1.03 13.01 -13.63
C GLU A 222 2.13 13.84 -14.31
N ALA A 223 2.99 13.21 -15.11
CA ALA A 223 4.01 13.94 -15.89
C ALA A 223 3.38 14.88 -16.93
N GLU A 224 2.37 14.41 -17.67
CA GLU A 224 1.65 15.23 -18.65
C GLU A 224 0.91 16.41 -18.01
N GLN A 225 0.28 16.18 -16.84
CA GLN A 225 -0.38 17.25 -16.08
C GLN A 225 0.61 18.31 -15.63
N THR A 226 1.77 17.89 -15.13
CA THR A 226 2.85 18.80 -14.71
C THR A 226 3.36 19.64 -15.91
N ALA A 227 3.57 19.00 -17.06
CA ALA A 227 4.02 19.66 -18.28
C ALA A 227 3.01 20.69 -18.83
N THR A 228 1.70 20.46 -18.60
CA THR A 228 0.62 21.35 -19.05
C THR A 228 0.20 22.41 -18.03
N GLY A 229 0.82 22.43 -16.84
CA GLY A 229 0.49 23.38 -15.76
C GLY A 229 -0.93 23.18 -15.18
N LYS A 230 -1.54 22.03 -15.39
CA LYS A 230 -2.84 21.66 -14.84
C LYS A 230 -2.62 20.84 -13.55
N ASN A 231 -2.43 21.52 -12.43
CA ASN A 231 -2.49 20.94 -11.08
C ASN A 231 -3.89 21.10 -10.51
#